data_7ecff8704df2f37610d8baa2de63f86e
#
_entry.id   7ecff8704df2f37610d8baa2de63f86e
#
_cell.length_a   1.000
_cell.length_b   1.000
_cell.length_c   1.000
_cell.angle_alpha   90.00
_cell.angle_beta   90.00
_cell.angle_gamma   90.00
#
_symmetry.space_group_name_H-M   'P 1'
#
loop_
_entity.id
_entity.type
_entity.pdbx_description
1 polymer ?
#
loop_
_entity_poly.entity_id
_entity_poly.type
_entity_poly.pdbx_seq_one_letter_code
_entity_poly.pdbx_strand_id
1 'polypeptide(L)'
;LTGWSVKEEMHFVQPPLQMLEQLVAVRLHLDDCGADDGPLRVVPGSHDMGVMDGVRAAEVRNERGAVSSPVAVGAALVMRPLLLHASSKATGSSRRRVLHFLFGPAHLPYGLDWAATTGWV
;
A
#
# COMPACT_ATOMS: atom_id res chain seq x y z
N LEU A 1 17.40 11.81 -1.72
CA LEU A 1 15.98 11.74 -1.39
C LEU A 1 15.18 12.58 -2.37
N THR A 2 14.06 12.06 -2.83
CA THR A 2 13.19 12.69 -3.82
C THR A 2 11.74 12.63 -3.37
N GLY A 3 10.85 13.28 -4.14
CA GLY A 3 9.43 13.21 -3.86
C GLY A 3 9.01 13.96 -2.59
N TRP A 4 9.63 15.10 -2.32
CA TRP A 4 9.28 15.93 -1.17
C TRP A 4 7.89 16.54 -1.32
N SER A 5 7.13 16.53 -0.23
CA SER A 5 5.85 17.24 -0.13
C SER A 5 5.65 17.74 1.30
N VAL A 6 4.71 18.65 1.47
CA VAL A 6 4.35 19.21 2.77
C VAL A 6 2.86 19.00 3.02
N LYS A 7 2.53 18.38 4.16
CA LYS A 7 1.15 18.16 4.61
C LYS A 7 1.08 18.45 6.10
N GLU A 8 0.06 19.22 6.52
CA GLU A 8 -0.16 19.54 7.94
C GLU A 8 1.11 20.08 8.63
N GLU A 9 1.84 20.95 7.92
CA GLU A 9 3.10 21.57 8.38
C GLU A 9 4.25 20.58 8.56
N MET A 10 4.09 19.35 8.10
CA MET A 10 5.17 18.34 8.11
C MET A 10 5.73 18.11 6.71
N HIS A 11 7.02 17.88 6.64
CA HIS A 11 7.70 17.54 5.40
C HIS A 11 7.66 16.03 5.17
N PHE A 12 7.16 15.62 4.01
CA PHE A 12 7.12 14.22 3.59
C PHE A 12 8.08 14.01 2.43
N VAL A 13 8.66 12.83 2.38
CA VAL A 13 9.59 12.45 1.32
C VAL A 13 9.33 11.00 0.92
N GLN A 14 9.53 10.70 -0.36
CA GLN A 14 9.54 9.31 -0.79
C GLN A 14 10.85 8.65 -0.34
N PRO A 15 10.79 7.57 0.47
CA PRO A 15 12.00 6.91 0.95
C PRO A 15 12.78 6.24 -0.18
N PRO A 16 14.08 5.98 0.03
CA PRO A 16 14.87 5.18 -0.90
C PRO A 16 14.32 3.77 -1.05
N LEU A 17 14.62 3.13 -2.20
CA LEU A 17 14.16 1.79 -2.52
C LEU A 17 14.48 0.77 -1.41
N GLN A 18 15.69 0.80 -0.87
CA GLN A 18 16.11 -0.13 0.19
C GLN A 18 15.23 -0.04 1.43
N MET A 19 14.74 1.14 1.74
CA MET A 19 13.83 1.35 2.85
C MET A 19 12.42 0.88 2.51
N LEU A 20 11.93 1.19 1.32
CA LEU A 20 10.61 0.73 0.86
C LEU A 20 10.49 -0.78 0.86
N GLU A 21 11.57 -1.48 0.52
CA GLU A 21 11.62 -2.95 0.53
C GLU A 21 11.51 -3.56 1.92
N GLN A 22 11.78 -2.79 2.97
CA GLN A 22 11.68 -3.25 4.35
C GLN A 22 10.31 -3.00 4.99
N LEU A 23 9.43 -2.29 4.30
CA LEU A 23 8.12 -1.96 4.81
C LEU A 23 7.12 -3.10 4.57
N VAL A 24 6.15 -3.18 5.45
CA VAL A 24 5.02 -4.10 5.34
C VAL A 24 3.73 -3.31 5.57
N ALA A 25 2.83 -3.38 4.61
CA ALA A 25 1.50 -2.77 4.73
C ALA A 25 0.50 -3.83 5.19
N VAL A 26 -0.33 -3.47 6.16
CA VAL A 26 -1.41 -4.31 6.68
C VAL A 26 -2.72 -3.55 6.55
N ARG A 27 -3.69 -4.16 5.88
CA ARG A 27 -5.03 -3.62 5.68
C ARG A 27 -6.01 -4.50 6.43
N LEU A 28 -6.42 -4.07 7.62
CA LEU A 28 -7.41 -4.77 8.43
C LEU A 28 -8.81 -4.34 8.02
N HIS A 29 -9.62 -5.27 7.59
CA HIS A 29 -10.97 -5.00 7.12
C HIS A 29 -11.98 -5.03 8.27
N LEU A 30 -12.69 -3.91 8.46
CA LEU A 30 -13.75 -3.76 9.44
C LEU A 30 -15.12 -4.14 8.88
N ASP A 31 -15.21 -4.26 7.57
CA ASP A 31 -16.38 -4.71 6.83
C ASP A 31 -15.96 -5.73 5.77
N ASP A 32 -16.88 -6.57 5.32
CA ASP A 32 -16.61 -7.45 4.18
C ASP A 32 -16.27 -6.62 2.94
N CYS A 33 -15.28 -7.08 2.19
CA CYS A 33 -14.90 -6.50 0.92
C CYS A 33 -14.95 -7.60 -0.14
N GLY A 34 -16.13 -7.80 -0.71
CA GLY A 34 -16.34 -8.77 -1.80
C GLY A 34 -16.01 -8.17 -3.16
N ALA A 35 -16.31 -8.92 -4.20
CA ALA A 35 -16.01 -8.56 -5.58
C ALA A 35 -16.59 -7.19 -6.00
N ASP A 36 -17.77 -6.83 -5.48
CA ASP A 36 -18.46 -5.59 -5.83
C ASP A 36 -18.16 -4.43 -4.88
N ASP A 37 -17.35 -4.66 -3.88
CA ASP A 37 -17.03 -3.68 -2.83
C ASP A 37 -15.73 -2.92 -3.08
N GLY A 38 -15.20 -2.97 -4.30
CA GLY A 38 -13.96 -2.30 -4.67
C GLY A 38 -12.73 -2.89 -4.00
N PRO A 39 -12.51 -4.21 -4.08
CA PRO A 39 -11.35 -4.82 -3.46
C PRO A 39 -10.05 -4.35 -4.11
N LEU A 40 -8.96 -4.47 -3.37
CA LEU A 40 -7.64 -4.17 -3.89
C LEU A 40 -7.31 -5.12 -5.04
N ARG A 41 -6.77 -4.59 -6.12
CA ARG A 41 -6.24 -5.37 -7.24
C ARG A 41 -4.73 -5.31 -7.20
N VAL A 42 -4.09 -6.43 -7.35
CA VAL A 42 -2.62 -6.56 -7.28
C VAL A 42 -2.08 -7.28 -8.50
N VAL A 43 -0.85 -6.98 -8.85
CA VAL A 43 -0.11 -7.71 -9.88
C VAL A 43 0.87 -8.65 -9.17
N PRO A 44 0.60 -9.96 -9.14
CA PRO A 44 1.46 -10.91 -8.44
C PRO A 44 2.90 -10.85 -8.93
N GLY A 45 3.84 -10.91 -7.99
CA GLY A 45 5.28 -10.92 -8.29
C GLY A 45 5.88 -9.56 -8.63
N SER A 46 5.10 -8.48 -8.60
CA SER A 46 5.60 -7.14 -8.96
C SER A 46 6.30 -6.42 -7.80
N HIS A 47 6.29 -6.96 -6.61
CA HIS A 47 6.84 -6.34 -5.39
C HIS A 47 8.36 -6.16 -5.42
N ASP A 48 9.09 -6.92 -6.22
CA ASP A 48 10.55 -6.89 -6.33
C ASP A 48 11.06 -6.20 -7.60
N MET A 49 10.19 -5.50 -8.30
CA MET A 49 10.52 -4.79 -9.55
C MET A 49 10.90 -3.32 -9.34
N GLY A 50 11.06 -2.89 -8.11
CA GLY A 50 11.40 -1.50 -7.78
C GLY A 50 10.23 -0.54 -7.94
N VAL A 51 10.57 0.75 -7.97
CA VAL A 51 9.60 1.83 -8.21
C VAL A 51 9.39 1.95 -9.71
N MET A 52 8.13 2.03 -10.12
CA MET A 52 7.76 2.15 -11.53
C MET A 52 7.02 3.45 -11.78
N ASP A 53 7.26 4.05 -12.96
CA ASP A 53 6.39 5.12 -13.45
C ASP A 53 5.06 4.55 -13.98
N GLY A 54 4.13 5.43 -14.33
CA GLY A 54 2.81 5.01 -14.79
C GLY A 54 2.84 4.19 -16.08
N VAL A 55 3.78 4.45 -16.98
CA VAL A 55 3.92 3.73 -18.25
C VAL A 55 4.39 2.30 -17.99
N ARG A 56 5.44 2.15 -17.19
CA ARG A 56 5.97 0.81 -16.86
C ARG A 56 4.97 0.00 -16.03
N ALA A 57 4.28 0.64 -15.10
CA ALA A 57 3.24 -0.01 -14.32
C ALA A 57 2.12 -0.57 -15.21
N ALA A 58 1.67 0.20 -16.20
CA ALA A 58 0.66 -0.25 -17.16
C ALA A 58 1.15 -1.44 -17.98
N GLU A 59 2.40 -1.41 -18.44
CA GLU A 59 3.01 -2.53 -19.17
C GLU A 59 3.04 -3.80 -18.33
N VAL A 60 3.50 -3.72 -17.11
CA VAL A 60 3.59 -4.87 -16.19
C VAL A 60 2.20 -5.44 -15.91
N ARG A 61 1.22 -4.57 -15.66
CA ARG A 61 -0.17 -5.00 -15.46
C ARG A 61 -0.71 -5.72 -16.68
N ASN A 62 -0.44 -5.22 -17.88
CA ASN A 62 -0.93 -5.83 -19.12
C ASN A 62 -0.23 -7.17 -19.42
N GLU A 63 1.04 -7.29 -19.11
CA GLU A 63 1.81 -8.52 -19.32
C GLU A 63 1.45 -9.61 -18.30
N ARG A 64 1.32 -9.25 -17.02
CA ARG A 64 1.17 -10.21 -15.92
C ARG A 64 -0.26 -10.42 -15.47
N GLY A 65 -1.14 -9.46 -15.75
CA GLY A 65 -2.50 -9.47 -15.27
C GLY A 65 -2.62 -9.02 -13.81
N ALA A 66 -3.78 -8.49 -13.46
CA ALA A 66 -4.11 -8.08 -12.11
C ALA A 66 -5.12 -9.04 -11.51
N VAL A 67 -4.99 -9.30 -10.22
CA VAL A 67 -5.85 -10.20 -9.45
C VAL A 67 -6.57 -9.39 -8.39
N SER A 68 -7.86 -9.62 -8.26
CA SER A 68 -8.68 -9.02 -7.21
C SER A 68 -8.45 -9.74 -5.89
N SER A 69 -8.42 -9.00 -4.80
CA SER A 69 -8.16 -9.54 -3.45
C SER A 69 -9.33 -9.25 -2.52
N PRO A 70 -10.47 -9.96 -2.64
CA PRO A 70 -11.56 -9.81 -1.70
C PRO A 70 -11.12 -10.28 -0.30
N VAL A 71 -11.63 -9.61 0.74
CA VAL A 71 -11.25 -9.85 2.13
C VAL A 71 -12.51 -9.84 2.99
N ALA A 72 -12.65 -10.84 3.84
CA ALA A 72 -13.75 -10.91 4.80
C ALA A 72 -13.52 -9.97 5.99
N VAL A 73 -14.61 -9.56 6.63
CA VAL A 73 -14.54 -8.77 7.86
C VAL A 73 -13.67 -9.47 8.90
N GLY A 74 -12.80 -8.70 9.56
CA GLY A 74 -11.88 -9.22 10.58
C GLY A 74 -10.61 -9.85 10.02
N ALA A 75 -10.52 -10.04 8.70
CA ALA A 75 -9.29 -10.50 8.06
C ALA A 75 -8.41 -9.32 7.63
N ALA A 76 -7.15 -9.59 7.37
CA ALA A 76 -6.19 -8.59 6.93
C ALA A 76 -5.50 -9.01 5.64
N LEU A 77 -5.27 -8.04 4.77
CA LEU A 77 -4.40 -8.19 3.63
C LEU A 77 -3.03 -7.62 3.98
N VAL A 78 -2.00 -8.46 3.90
CA VAL A 78 -0.62 -8.09 4.20
C VAL A 78 0.16 -8.08 2.90
N MET A 79 0.86 -6.99 2.63
CA MET A 79 1.58 -6.86 1.37
C MET A 79 2.83 -5.98 1.51
N ARG A 80 3.77 -6.14 0.58
CA ARG A 80 4.85 -5.19 0.40
C ARG A 80 4.30 -3.94 -0.32
N PRO A 81 4.64 -2.72 0.11
CA PRO A 81 4.14 -1.49 -0.53
C PRO A 81 4.52 -1.36 -2.00
N LEU A 82 5.64 -1.95 -2.41
CA LEU A 82 6.09 -1.91 -3.80
C LEU A 82 5.33 -2.88 -4.72
N LEU A 83 4.49 -3.75 -4.16
CA LEU A 83 3.57 -4.54 -4.97
C LEU A 83 2.68 -3.60 -5.77
N LEU A 84 2.64 -3.77 -7.07
CA LEU A 84 1.79 -2.93 -7.93
C LEU A 84 0.32 -3.22 -7.58
N HIS A 85 -0.38 -2.19 -7.13
CA HIS A 85 -1.73 -2.32 -6.62
C HIS A 85 -2.58 -1.10 -6.91
N ALA A 86 -3.88 -1.30 -6.97
CA ALA A 86 -4.87 -0.24 -7.12
C ALA A 86 -6.18 -0.65 -6.47
N SER A 87 -6.93 0.32 -5.96
CA SER A 87 -8.28 0.09 -5.48
C SER A 87 -9.26 0.23 -6.63
N SER A 88 -10.18 -0.72 -6.75
CA SER A 88 -11.33 -0.61 -7.64
C SER A 88 -12.40 0.25 -6.98
N LYS A 89 -13.29 0.85 -7.78
CA LYS A 89 -14.47 1.51 -7.26
C LYS A 89 -15.49 0.47 -6.83
N ALA A 90 -16.18 0.71 -5.71
CA ALA A 90 -17.32 -0.07 -5.32
C ALA A 90 -18.47 0.19 -6.31
N THR A 91 -19.17 -0.88 -6.71
CA THR A 91 -20.31 -0.81 -7.62
C THR A 91 -21.65 -0.83 -6.89
N GLY A 92 -21.64 -0.93 -5.56
CA GLY A 92 -22.82 -0.96 -4.71
C GLY A 92 -22.76 0.06 -3.58
N SER A 93 -23.61 -0.11 -2.57
CA SER A 93 -23.70 0.75 -1.38
C SER A 93 -22.76 0.30 -0.26
N SER A 94 -21.61 -0.22 -0.59
CA SER A 94 -20.64 -0.77 0.36
C SER A 94 -20.11 0.29 1.31
N ARG A 95 -19.99 -0.08 2.59
CA ARG A 95 -19.30 0.69 3.62
C ARG A 95 -17.95 0.07 3.92
N ARG A 96 -17.15 -0.15 2.94
CA ARG A 96 -15.85 -0.75 3.13
C ARG A 96 -14.94 0.14 3.99
N ARG A 97 -14.84 -0.19 5.27
CA ARG A 97 -13.92 0.46 6.19
C ARG A 97 -12.69 -0.41 6.37
N VAL A 98 -11.54 0.18 6.24
CA VAL A 98 -10.26 -0.51 6.34
C VAL A 98 -9.33 0.31 7.24
N LEU A 99 -8.69 -0.35 8.19
CA LEU A 99 -7.58 0.23 8.93
C LEU A 99 -6.29 -0.12 8.20
N HIS A 100 -5.54 0.89 7.85
CA HIS A 100 -4.28 0.73 7.13
C HIS A 100 -3.11 1.01 8.06
N PHE A 101 -2.24 0.01 8.22
CA PHE A 101 -1.02 0.12 9.01
C PHE A 101 0.20 -0.08 8.13
N LEU A 102 1.23 0.69 8.42
CA LEU A 102 2.51 0.55 7.74
C LEU A 102 3.56 0.26 8.81
N PHE A 103 4.23 -0.87 8.69
CA PHE A 103 5.29 -1.31 9.60
C PHE A 103 6.63 -1.26 8.90
N GLY A 104 7.66 -0.94 9.66
CA GLY A 104 9.02 -0.90 9.18
C GLY A 104 10.01 -0.82 10.33
N PRO A 105 11.31 -0.63 10.04
CA PRO A 105 12.31 -0.48 11.08
C PRO A 105 11.99 0.65 12.04
N ALA A 106 12.26 0.47 13.33
CA ALA A 106 12.05 1.50 14.34
C ALA A 106 12.91 2.74 14.08
N HIS A 107 14.13 2.52 13.63
CA HIS A 107 15.07 3.57 13.28
C HIS A 107 15.20 3.66 11.77
N LEU A 108 14.88 4.84 11.22
CA LEU A 108 14.96 5.09 9.80
C LEU A 108 16.28 5.74 9.43
N PRO A 109 16.89 5.39 8.28
CA PRO A 109 18.12 6.03 7.81
C PRO A 109 17.87 7.43 7.29
N TYR A 110 18.96 8.14 6.97
CA TYR A 110 18.94 9.47 6.32
C TYR A 110 18.22 10.56 7.10
N GLY A 111 18.17 10.45 8.44
CA GLY A 111 17.50 11.44 9.28
C GLY A 111 15.98 11.43 9.16
N LEU A 112 15.40 10.37 8.63
CA LEU A 112 13.96 10.22 8.50
C LEU A 112 13.35 9.72 9.82
N ASP A 113 12.14 10.17 10.11
CA ASP A 113 11.37 9.75 11.26
C ASP A 113 9.96 9.34 10.83
N TRP A 114 9.35 8.46 11.60
CA TRP A 114 7.94 8.15 11.44
C TRP A 114 7.10 9.37 11.83
N ALA A 115 6.12 9.72 10.99
CA ALA A 115 5.25 10.86 11.22
C ALA A 115 4.38 10.71 12.47
N ALA A 116 4.01 9.46 12.81
CA ALA A 116 3.30 9.14 14.02
C ALA A 116 3.83 7.83 14.58
N THR A 117 4.32 7.88 15.81
CA THR A 117 4.63 6.68 16.59
C THR A 117 3.58 6.58 17.67
N THR A 118 2.76 5.58 17.58
CA THR A 118 1.72 5.35 18.59
C THR A 118 2.23 4.59 19.79
N GLY A 119 3.51 4.40 19.93
CA GLY A 119 4.17 3.84 21.10
C GLY A 119 3.73 2.45 21.56
N TRP A 120 2.76 1.86 20.90
CA TRP A 120 2.22 0.54 21.25
C TRP A 120 2.03 -0.33 20.02
N VAL A 121 3.02 -0.31 19.22
CA VAL A 121 3.09 -1.11 18.00
C VAL A 121 3.99 -2.30 18.25
#